data_972891f309502bce406e107d17847a39
#
_entry.id   972891f309502bce406e107d17847a39
#
_cell.length_a   1.000
_cell.length_b   1.000
_cell.length_c   1.000
_cell.angle_alpha   90.00
_cell.angle_beta   90.00
_cell.angle_gamma   90.00
#
_symmetry.space_group_name_H-M   'P 1'
#
loop_
_entity.id
_entity.type
_entity.pdbx_description
1 polymer ?
#
loop_
_entity_poly.entity_id
_entity_poly.type
_entity_poly.pdbx_seq_one_letter_code
_entity_poly.pdbx_strand_id
1 'polypeptide(L)'
;FANPTPLQIDFPEGLPVSARRDEIMAAMDQHQVIIVCGETGSGKTTQLPKIALMLGRGKLNAKPGERARMIGHTQPRRIAASSVAKRIAEELKTPLGEVVGFKVRFQDRLSKNASVKLMTDGILLAETQTDPLLQAYDTIIIDEAHERSLNIDFLLGYLRQLLEGPRRHDLKVIVTSATIDAERFAKHFALDDVPA
;
A
#
# COMPACT_ATOMS: atom_id res chain seq x y z
N PHE A 1 -14.85 -5.37 23.87
CA PHE A 1 -13.52 -5.67 23.35
C PHE A 1 -12.47 -5.08 24.26
N ALA A 2 -11.61 -5.93 24.81
CA ALA A 2 -10.39 -5.44 25.43
C ALA A 2 -9.63 -4.61 24.38
N ASN A 3 -9.20 -3.42 24.74
CA ASN A 3 -8.37 -2.64 23.87
C ASN A 3 -7.17 -3.49 23.44
N PRO A 4 -6.99 -3.74 22.14
CA PRO A 4 -5.82 -4.49 21.72
C PRO A 4 -4.57 -3.78 22.20
N THR A 5 -3.59 -4.53 22.62
CA THR A 5 -2.28 -3.96 22.94
C THR A 5 -1.83 -3.14 21.74
N PRO A 6 -1.45 -1.87 21.92
CA PRO A 6 -1.01 -1.05 20.79
C PRO A 6 0.09 -1.77 20.01
N LEU A 7 -0.08 -1.85 18.71
CA LEU A 7 0.92 -2.45 17.84
C LEU A 7 2.19 -1.61 17.88
N GLN A 8 3.29 -2.23 18.25
CA GLN A 8 4.58 -1.55 18.28
C GLN A 8 5.18 -1.61 16.88
N ILE A 9 5.36 -0.43 16.27
CA ILE A 9 5.90 -0.32 14.91
C ILE A 9 7.31 0.24 15.00
N ASP A 10 8.29 -0.64 14.74
CA ASP A 10 9.71 -0.28 14.72
C ASP A 10 10.22 -0.22 13.29
N PHE A 11 11.19 0.65 13.03
CA PHE A 11 11.82 0.81 11.73
C PHE A 11 13.29 0.45 11.83
N PRO A 12 13.80 -0.48 11.00
CA PRO A 12 15.22 -0.81 11.00
C PRO A 12 16.08 0.41 10.68
N GLU A 13 17.09 0.71 11.49
CA GLU A 13 17.92 1.90 11.34
C GLU A 13 18.75 1.84 10.08
N GLY A 14 19.23 0.97 9.53
CA GLY A 14 20.12 0.95 8.37
C GLY A 14 19.46 1.18 7.02
N LEU A 15 18.12 1.29 6.96
CA LEU A 15 17.40 1.43 5.69
C LEU A 15 17.21 2.90 5.31
N PRO A 16 17.49 3.28 4.05
CA PRO A 16 17.27 4.66 3.58
C PRO A 16 15.85 5.17 3.79
N VAL A 17 14.84 4.32 3.58
CA VAL A 17 13.43 4.70 3.79
C VAL A 17 13.16 5.01 5.25
N SER A 18 13.77 4.26 6.18
CA SER A 18 13.60 4.51 7.61
C SER A 18 14.15 5.88 8.01
N ALA A 19 15.28 6.29 7.42
CA ALA A 19 15.88 7.60 7.68
C ALA A 19 14.99 8.75 7.18
N ARG A 20 14.16 8.51 6.18
CA ARG A 20 13.26 9.53 5.61
C ARG A 20 11.80 9.31 5.99
N ARG A 21 11.55 8.53 6.99
CA ARG A 21 10.20 8.18 7.45
C ARG A 21 9.31 9.40 7.68
N ASP A 22 9.80 10.38 8.43
CA ASP A 22 9.00 11.56 8.77
C ASP A 22 8.65 12.39 7.53
N GLU A 23 9.57 12.49 6.58
CA GLU A 23 9.34 13.16 5.30
C GLU A 23 8.27 12.45 4.49
N ILE A 24 8.32 11.12 4.42
CA ILE A 24 7.33 10.31 3.71
C ILE A 24 5.96 10.44 4.38
N MET A 25 5.92 10.38 5.70
CA MET A 25 4.66 10.55 6.44
C MET A 25 4.02 11.90 6.19
N ALA A 26 4.82 12.96 6.19
CA ALA A 26 4.32 14.31 5.92
C ALA A 26 3.78 14.41 4.48
N ALA A 27 4.46 13.82 3.51
CA ALA A 27 4.00 13.80 2.12
C ALA A 27 2.68 13.02 1.98
N MET A 28 2.57 11.87 2.64
CA MET A 28 1.33 11.07 2.61
C MET A 28 0.16 11.82 3.24
N ASP A 29 0.40 12.59 4.29
CA ASP A 29 -0.64 13.35 4.95
C ASP A 29 -1.13 14.52 4.09
N GLN A 30 -0.24 15.16 3.36
CA GLN A 30 -0.55 16.33 2.54
C GLN A 30 -1.08 15.99 1.15
N HIS A 31 -0.69 14.86 0.59
CA HIS A 31 -1.02 14.48 -0.79
C HIS A 31 -1.79 13.18 -0.83
N GLN A 32 -2.71 13.08 -1.76
CA GLN A 32 -3.46 11.85 -2.01
C GLN A 32 -2.61 10.80 -2.73
N VAL A 33 -1.70 11.23 -3.58
CA VAL A 33 -0.78 10.36 -4.31
C VAL A 33 0.65 10.81 -4.03
N ILE A 34 1.50 9.86 -3.68
CA ILE A 34 2.95 10.11 -3.59
C ILE A 34 3.70 9.07 -4.43
N ILE A 35 4.84 9.50 -4.94
CA ILE A 35 5.76 8.66 -5.70
C ILE A 35 7.04 8.53 -4.89
N VAL A 36 7.41 7.29 -4.58
CA VAL A 36 8.63 7.01 -3.82
C VAL A 36 9.62 6.29 -4.73
N CYS A 37 10.70 6.97 -5.05
CA CYS A 37 11.77 6.40 -5.86
C CYS A 37 12.99 6.12 -5.02
N GLY A 38 13.59 4.97 -5.24
CA GLY A 38 14.80 4.55 -4.54
C GLY A 38 15.28 3.22 -5.05
N GLU A 39 16.54 2.94 -4.81
CA GLU A 39 17.16 1.69 -5.26
C GLU A 39 16.54 0.48 -4.56
N THR A 40 16.69 -0.69 -5.19
CA THR A 40 16.35 -1.97 -4.58
C THR A 40 17.16 -2.13 -3.28
N GLY A 41 16.49 -2.56 -2.22
CA GLY A 41 17.14 -2.68 -0.91
C GLY A 41 17.06 -1.43 -0.04
N SER A 42 16.41 -0.34 -0.52
CA SER A 42 16.22 0.87 0.29
C SER A 42 15.18 0.72 1.41
N GLY A 43 14.41 -0.36 1.40
CA GLY A 43 13.37 -0.63 2.38
C GLY A 43 11.96 -0.18 1.98
N LYS A 44 11.76 0.32 0.76
CA LYS A 44 10.45 0.78 0.29
C LYS A 44 9.36 -0.28 0.47
N THR A 45 9.65 -1.48 0.03
CA THR A 45 8.68 -2.58 -0.02
C THR A 45 8.17 -2.96 1.36
N THR A 46 9.05 -3.06 2.34
CA THR A 46 8.69 -3.52 3.69
C THR A 46 8.27 -2.38 4.61
N GLN A 47 8.75 -1.17 4.41
CA GLN A 47 8.53 -0.08 5.35
C GLN A 47 7.31 0.79 5.02
N LEU A 48 6.96 0.96 3.75
CA LEU A 48 5.83 1.79 3.36
C LEU A 48 4.49 1.35 3.96
N PRO A 49 4.15 0.04 3.99
CA PRO A 49 2.93 -0.39 4.67
C PRO A 49 2.93 -0.04 6.16
N LYS A 50 4.08 -0.14 6.82
CA LYS A 50 4.22 0.22 8.24
C LYS A 50 4.02 1.72 8.45
N ILE A 51 4.53 2.54 7.55
CA ILE A 51 4.33 3.99 7.58
C ILE A 51 2.84 4.33 7.43
N ALA A 52 2.15 3.65 6.52
CA ALA A 52 0.70 3.84 6.35
C ALA A 52 -0.07 3.48 7.62
N LEU A 53 0.31 2.39 8.29
CA LEU A 53 -0.29 2.01 9.58
C LEU A 53 -0.07 3.08 10.65
N MET A 54 1.12 3.68 10.72
CA MET A 54 1.40 4.76 11.66
C MET A 54 0.57 6.01 11.41
N LEU A 55 0.19 6.26 10.16
CA LEU A 55 -0.66 7.39 9.80
C LEU A 55 -2.15 7.15 10.08
N GLY A 56 -2.50 6.02 10.69
CA GLY A 56 -3.88 5.71 11.01
C GLY A 56 -4.64 5.03 9.90
N ARG A 57 -3.98 4.48 8.90
CA ARG A 57 -4.62 3.72 7.81
C ARG A 57 -4.74 2.25 8.20
N GLY A 58 -5.61 1.51 7.52
CA GLY A 58 -5.83 0.10 7.76
C GLY A 58 -6.94 -0.19 8.77
N LYS A 59 -7.45 -1.43 8.79
CA LYS A 59 -8.54 -1.85 9.68
C LYS A 59 -8.22 -1.68 11.16
N LEU A 60 -6.96 -1.89 11.52
CA LEU A 60 -6.49 -1.77 12.91
C LEU A 60 -6.78 -0.38 13.50
N ASN A 61 -6.76 0.63 12.67
CA ASN A 61 -6.92 2.02 13.06
C ASN A 61 -8.34 2.57 12.80
N ALA A 62 -9.28 1.73 12.36
CA ALA A 62 -10.64 2.18 12.11
C ALA A 62 -11.32 2.58 13.42
N LYS A 63 -11.94 3.75 13.42
CA LYS A 63 -12.70 4.24 14.56
C LYS A 63 -14.10 3.62 14.59
N PRO A 64 -14.75 3.54 15.78
CA PRO A 64 -16.13 3.08 15.87
C PRO A 64 -17.04 3.86 14.91
N GLY A 65 -17.86 3.15 14.13
CA GLY A 65 -18.73 3.75 13.13
C GLY A 65 -18.11 4.00 11.77
N GLU A 66 -16.80 3.90 11.64
CA GLU A 66 -16.13 3.99 10.35
C GLU A 66 -16.06 2.61 9.69
N ARG A 67 -16.10 2.61 8.35
CA ARG A 67 -15.87 1.37 7.60
C ARG A 67 -14.41 0.96 7.74
N ALA A 68 -14.16 -0.24 8.24
CA ALA A 68 -12.81 -0.80 8.33
C ALA A 68 -12.30 -1.16 6.93
N ARG A 69 -11.17 -0.61 6.53
CA ARG A 69 -10.55 -0.81 5.22
C ARG A 69 -9.10 -1.22 5.37
N MET A 70 -8.55 -1.86 4.33
CA MET A 70 -7.19 -2.38 4.32
C MET A 70 -6.23 -1.47 3.59
N ILE A 71 -4.94 -1.70 3.84
CA ILE A 71 -3.85 -1.21 3.01
C ILE A 71 -3.53 -2.33 2.02
N GLY A 72 -3.76 -2.10 0.73
CA GLY A 72 -3.39 -3.03 -0.33
C GLY A 72 -1.98 -2.75 -0.83
N HIS A 73 -1.19 -3.79 -1.05
CA HIS A 73 0.18 -3.66 -1.52
C HIS A 73 0.43 -4.68 -2.62
N THR A 74 0.63 -4.22 -3.85
CA THR A 74 0.82 -5.12 -4.98
C THR A 74 2.29 -5.41 -5.23
N GLN A 75 2.56 -6.65 -5.66
CA GLN A 75 3.87 -7.11 -6.10
C GLN A 75 3.71 -7.77 -7.48
N PRO A 76 4.68 -7.61 -8.38
CA PRO A 76 4.60 -8.23 -9.70
C PRO A 76 4.64 -9.77 -9.68
N ARG A 77 5.19 -10.37 -8.62
CA ARG A 77 5.43 -11.81 -8.53
C ARG A 77 4.84 -12.40 -7.27
N ARG A 78 4.27 -13.61 -7.39
CA ARG A 78 3.63 -14.31 -6.27
C ARG A 78 4.58 -14.56 -5.09
N ILE A 79 5.81 -15.00 -5.39
CA ILE A 79 6.80 -15.29 -4.35
C ILE A 79 7.14 -14.01 -3.57
N ALA A 80 7.26 -12.88 -4.27
CA ALA A 80 7.53 -11.61 -3.61
C ALA A 80 6.40 -11.21 -2.66
N ALA A 81 5.13 -11.38 -3.08
CA ALA A 81 4.00 -11.03 -2.22
C ALA A 81 4.03 -11.81 -0.90
N SER A 82 4.22 -13.13 -0.95
CA SER A 82 4.27 -13.95 0.27
C SER A 82 5.50 -13.65 1.13
N SER A 83 6.67 -13.46 0.51
CA SER A 83 7.92 -13.17 1.24
C SER A 83 7.86 -11.81 1.94
N VAL A 84 7.34 -10.81 1.27
CA VAL A 84 7.19 -9.47 1.84
C VAL A 84 6.20 -9.49 3.00
N ALA A 85 5.07 -10.20 2.85
CA ALA A 85 4.10 -10.33 3.93
C ALA A 85 4.72 -10.97 5.17
N LYS A 86 5.49 -12.04 5.00
CA LYS A 86 6.22 -12.69 6.10
C LYS A 86 7.17 -11.72 6.79
N ARG A 87 7.95 -10.98 6.00
CA ARG A 87 8.93 -10.03 6.55
C ARG A 87 8.26 -8.92 7.35
N ILE A 88 7.17 -8.34 6.82
CA ILE A 88 6.45 -7.29 7.54
C ILE A 88 5.84 -7.83 8.83
N ALA A 89 5.25 -9.03 8.78
CA ALA A 89 4.69 -9.67 9.98
C ALA A 89 5.76 -9.90 11.04
N GLU A 90 6.94 -10.37 10.65
CA GLU A 90 8.08 -10.55 11.57
C GLU A 90 8.49 -9.21 12.20
N GLU A 91 8.60 -8.16 11.41
CA GLU A 91 8.99 -6.83 11.91
C GLU A 91 7.94 -6.24 12.85
N LEU A 92 6.67 -6.54 12.62
CA LEU A 92 5.57 -6.13 13.51
C LEU A 92 5.38 -7.10 14.69
N LYS A 93 6.12 -8.19 14.72
CA LYS A 93 6.04 -9.22 15.77
C LYS A 93 4.63 -9.80 15.91
N THR A 94 3.97 -10.03 14.77
CA THR A 94 2.64 -10.63 14.70
C THR A 94 2.67 -11.89 13.84
N PRO A 95 1.79 -12.87 14.10
CA PRO A 95 1.68 -14.04 13.21
C PRO A 95 1.26 -13.65 11.81
N LEU A 96 1.82 -14.34 10.81
CA LEU A 96 1.43 -14.12 9.42
C LEU A 96 -0.06 -14.42 9.22
N GLY A 97 -0.75 -13.52 8.58
CA GLY A 97 -2.18 -13.63 8.28
C GLY A 97 -3.06 -12.81 9.21
N GLU A 98 -2.59 -12.38 10.37
CA GLU A 98 -3.40 -11.61 11.33
C GLU A 98 -3.44 -10.11 10.97
N VAL A 99 -2.38 -9.38 11.22
CA VAL A 99 -2.31 -7.95 10.85
C VAL A 99 -1.90 -7.81 9.40
N VAL A 100 -0.97 -8.63 8.96
CA VAL A 100 -0.43 -8.64 7.59
C VAL A 100 -0.64 -10.03 7.00
N GLY A 101 -1.27 -10.08 5.85
CA GLY A 101 -1.44 -11.31 5.12
C GLY A 101 -1.19 -11.12 3.64
N PHE A 102 -1.39 -12.19 2.86
CA PHE A 102 -1.22 -12.14 1.42
C PHE A 102 -2.30 -12.94 0.70
N LYS A 103 -2.55 -12.56 -0.54
CA LYS A 103 -3.40 -13.33 -1.44
C LYS A 103 -2.76 -13.36 -2.83
N VAL A 104 -2.50 -14.56 -3.30
CA VAL A 104 -2.01 -14.82 -4.65
C VAL A 104 -2.89 -15.88 -5.27
N ARG A 105 -2.72 -16.15 -6.57
CA ARG A 105 -3.48 -17.17 -7.24
C ARG A 105 -3.24 -18.53 -6.55
N PHE A 106 -4.32 -19.21 -6.14
CA PHE A 106 -4.34 -20.52 -5.47
C PHE A 106 -3.85 -20.55 -4.01
N GLN A 107 -3.45 -19.44 -3.43
CA GLN A 107 -3.02 -19.43 -2.03
C GLN A 107 -3.34 -18.10 -1.38
N ASP A 108 -3.93 -18.14 -0.19
CA ASP A 108 -4.10 -16.97 0.63
C ASP A 108 -3.80 -17.27 2.11
N ARG A 109 -3.39 -16.22 2.81
CA ARG A 109 -3.18 -16.23 4.25
C ARG A 109 -3.56 -14.86 4.78
N LEU A 110 -4.86 -14.69 5.05
CA LEU A 110 -5.40 -13.37 5.34
C LEU A 110 -6.60 -13.52 6.28
N SER A 111 -6.49 -13.02 7.50
CA SER A 111 -7.62 -13.00 8.42
C SER A 111 -8.62 -11.91 8.02
N LYS A 112 -9.84 -12.01 8.53
CA LYS A 112 -10.89 -10.98 8.31
C LYS A 112 -10.49 -9.61 8.85
N ASN A 113 -9.62 -9.57 9.83
CA ASN A 113 -9.20 -8.35 10.50
C ASN A 113 -7.84 -7.84 10.03
N ALA A 114 -7.26 -8.43 8.99
CA ALA A 114 -5.98 -8.00 8.47
C ALA A 114 -6.03 -6.55 8.01
N SER A 115 -5.01 -5.79 8.34
CA SER A 115 -4.88 -4.39 7.96
C SER A 115 -4.05 -4.18 6.71
N VAL A 116 -3.09 -5.08 6.44
CA VAL A 116 -2.22 -5.02 5.26
C VAL A 116 -2.37 -6.30 4.47
N LYS A 117 -2.64 -6.15 3.18
CA LYS A 117 -2.81 -7.28 2.26
C LYS A 117 -1.82 -7.17 1.12
N LEU A 118 -0.86 -8.08 1.09
CA LEU A 118 0.07 -8.25 -0.02
C LEU A 118 -0.60 -9.09 -1.09
N MET A 119 -0.47 -8.73 -2.34
CA MET A 119 -1.09 -9.44 -3.45
C MET A 119 -0.33 -9.18 -4.73
N THR A 120 -0.57 -10.01 -5.74
CA THR A 120 -0.05 -9.71 -7.08
C THR A 120 -0.92 -8.66 -7.76
N ASP A 121 -0.36 -8.01 -8.77
CA ASP A 121 -1.11 -7.03 -9.59
C ASP A 121 -2.38 -7.64 -10.17
N GLY A 122 -2.30 -8.89 -10.61
CA GLY A 122 -3.44 -9.59 -11.18
C GLY A 122 -4.57 -9.82 -10.19
N ILE A 123 -4.27 -10.05 -8.93
CA ILE A 123 -5.29 -10.20 -7.88
C ILE A 123 -6.04 -8.88 -7.67
N LEU A 124 -5.34 -7.76 -7.56
CA LEU A 124 -6.00 -6.46 -7.43
C LEU A 124 -6.85 -6.14 -8.67
N LEU A 125 -6.32 -6.44 -9.84
CA LEU A 125 -7.06 -6.25 -11.09
C LEU A 125 -8.34 -7.08 -11.11
N ALA A 126 -8.30 -8.34 -10.65
CA ALA A 126 -9.48 -9.18 -10.54
C ALA A 126 -10.49 -8.62 -9.54
N GLU A 127 -10.04 -8.02 -8.45
CA GLU A 127 -10.92 -7.41 -7.45
C GLU A 127 -11.72 -6.22 -8.00
N THR A 128 -11.22 -5.51 -9.01
CA THR A 128 -11.96 -4.42 -9.65
C THR A 128 -13.25 -4.89 -10.31
N GLN A 129 -13.37 -6.18 -10.62
CA GLN A 129 -14.57 -6.76 -11.21
C GLN A 129 -15.72 -6.87 -10.20
N THR A 130 -15.40 -7.13 -8.92
CA THR A 130 -16.39 -7.30 -7.86
C THR A 130 -16.48 -6.10 -6.94
N ASP A 131 -15.44 -5.27 -6.88
CA ASP A 131 -15.38 -4.06 -6.08
C ASP A 131 -14.83 -2.90 -6.94
N PRO A 132 -15.67 -2.35 -7.84
CA PRO A 132 -15.20 -1.35 -8.81
C PRO A 132 -14.62 -0.09 -8.19
N LEU A 133 -15.03 0.28 -6.99
CA LEU A 133 -14.50 1.45 -6.31
C LEU A 133 -13.37 1.13 -5.35
N LEU A 134 -12.94 -0.14 -5.29
CA LEU A 134 -11.92 -0.63 -4.37
C LEU A 134 -12.17 -0.16 -2.93
N GLN A 135 -13.41 -0.28 -2.50
CA GLN A 135 -13.84 0.18 -1.18
C GLN A 135 -13.26 -0.65 -0.02
N ALA A 136 -12.71 -1.82 -0.32
CA ALA A 136 -12.00 -2.62 0.68
C ALA A 136 -10.71 -1.96 1.16
N TYR A 137 -10.21 -0.96 0.44
CA TYR A 137 -8.93 -0.32 0.69
C TYR A 137 -9.05 1.17 0.99
N ASP A 138 -8.29 1.65 1.95
CA ASP A 138 -8.09 3.08 2.19
C ASP A 138 -6.75 3.57 1.64
N THR A 139 -5.82 2.65 1.39
CA THR A 139 -4.51 2.95 0.82
C THR A 139 -4.11 1.82 -0.11
N ILE A 140 -3.58 2.18 -1.27
CA ILE A 140 -3.06 1.20 -2.24
C ILE A 140 -1.62 1.58 -2.57
N ILE A 141 -0.72 0.59 -2.45
CA ILE A 141 0.69 0.73 -2.77
C ILE A 141 0.95 -0.11 -4.02
N ILE A 142 1.34 0.53 -5.12
CA ILE A 142 1.77 -0.14 -6.34
C ILE A 142 3.30 -0.19 -6.31
N ASP A 143 3.85 -1.34 -5.96
CA ASP A 143 5.29 -1.52 -5.83
C ASP A 143 5.90 -1.98 -7.16
N GLU A 144 7.14 -1.59 -7.39
CA GLU A 144 7.90 -1.96 -8.59
C GLU A 144 7.23 -1.48 -9.90
N ALA A 145 6.64 -0.29 -9.88
CA ALA A 145 5.90 0.25 -11.03
C ALA A 145 6.78 0.42 -12.28
N HIS A 146 8.09 0.50 -12.11
CA HIS A 146 9.04 0.58 -13.23
C HIS A 146 9.05 -0.68 -14.10
N GLU A 147 8.56 -1.82 -13.62
CA GLU A 147 8.46 -3.04 -14.43
C GLU A 147 7.42 -2.93 -15.56
N ARG A 148 6.47 -1.99 -15.46
CA ARG A 148 5.57 -1.59 -16.56
C ARG A 148 4.86 -2.75 -17.26
N SER A 149 4.31 -3.71 -16.49
CA SER A 149 3.45 -4.75 -17.06
C SER A 149 2.10 -4.17 -17.50
N LEU A 150 1.34 -4.91 -18.33
CA LEU A 150 -0.02 -4.52 -18.69
C LEU A 150 -0.91 -4.35 -17.46
N ASN A 151 -0.76 -5.22 -16.47
CA ASN A 151 -1.53 -5.13 -15.23
C ASN A 151 -1.21 -3.85 -14.46
N ILE A 152 0.07 -3.49 -14.34
CA ILE A 152 0.48 -2.25 -13.68
C ILE A 152 -0.06 -1.04 -14.42
N ASP A 153 0.10 -0.98 -15.74
CA ASP A 153 -0.38 0.14 -16.53
C ASP A 153 -1.89 0.31 -16.43
N PHE A 154 -2.64 -0.80 -16.48
CA PHE A 154 -4.09 -0.76 -16.31
C PHE A 154 -4.49 -0.26 -14.91
N LEU A 155 -3.83 -0.76 -13.87
CA LEU A 155 -4.12 -0.35 -12.49
C LEU A 155 -3.82 1.13 -12.26
N LEU A 156 -2.71 1.63 -12.80
CA LEU A 156 -2.39 3.06 -12.69
C LEU A 156 -3.47 3.93 -13.32
N GLY A 157 -3.97 3.56 -14.51
CA GLY A 157 -5.06 4.27 -15.16
C GLY A 157 -6.36 4.16 -14.40
N TYR A 158 -6.67 2.99 -13.88
CA TYR A 158 -7.88 2.75 -13.10
C TYR A 158 -7.89 3.55 -11.80
N LEU A 159 -6.77 3.56 -11.07
CA LEU A 159 -6.64 4.32 -9.83
C LEU A 159 -6.76 5.83 -10.08
N ARG A 160 -6.20 6.31 -11.17
CA ARG A 160 -6.37 7.72 -11.55
C ARG A 160 -7.84 8.08 -11.70
N GLN A 161 -8.62 7.25 -12.37
CA GLN A 161 -10.06 7.47 -12.54
C GLN A 161 -10.79 7.51 -11.18
N LEU A 162 -10.45 6.63 -10.25
CA LEU A 162 -11.04 6.65 -8.91
C LEU A 162 -10.70 7.94 -8.16
N LEU A 163 -9.48 8.42 -8.30
CA LEU A 163 -9.01 9.64 -7.64
C LEU A 163 -9.61 10.90 -8.27
N GLU A 164 -9.97 10.87 -9.55
CA GLU A 164 -10.66 11.97 -10.22
C GLU A 164 -12.14 12.07 -9.82
N GLY A 165 -12.72 10.98 -9.34
CA GLY A 165 -14.15 10.87 -9.09
C GLY A 165 -14.50 10.36 -7.69
N PRO A 166 -15.06 9.13 -7.58
CA PRO A 166 -15.74 8.70 -6.35
C PRO A 166 -14.83 8.53 -5.14
N ARG A 167 -13.52 8.37 -5.33
CA ARG A 167 -12.58 8.17 -4.22
C ARG A 167 -11.60 9.34 -4.04
N ARG A 168 -11.94 10.51 -4.51
CA ARG A 168 -11.08 11.70 -4.51
C ARG A 168 -10.56 12.10 -3.13
N HIS A 169 -11.35 11.87 -2.08
CA HIS A 169 -11.05 12.41 -0.74
C HIS A 169 -10.65 11.35 0.28
N ASP A 170 -10.77 10.06 -0.04
CA ASP A 170 -10.61 9.01 0.95
C ASP A 170 -9.60 7.91 0.60
N LEU A 171 -9.16 7.81 -0.66
CA LEU A 171 -8.18 6.83 -1.10
C LEU A 171 -6.81 7.48 -1.23
N LYS A 172 -5.80 6.85 -0.63
CA LYS A 172 -4.40 7.24 -0.84
C LYS A 172 -3.71 6.21 -1.72
N VAL A 173 -2.86 6.69 -2.62
CA VAL A 173 -2.09 5.85 -3.53
C VAL A 173 -0.61 6.17 -3.38
N ILE A 174 0.19 5.12 -3.21
CA ILE A 174 1.65 5.21 -3.18
C ILE A 174 2.18 4.40 -4.34
N VAL A 175 2.99 5.01 -5.18
CA VAL A 175 3.65 4.33 -6.29
C VAL A 175 5.14 4.29 -6.00
N THR A 176 5.74 3.10 -6.09
CA THR A 176 7.19 2.97 -5.88
C THR A 176 7.88 2.55 -7.17
N SER A 177 9.10 3.00 -7.34
CA SER A 177 9.93 2.67 -8.50
C SER A 177 11.41 2.64 -8.10
N ALA A 178 12.17 1.76 -8.74
CA ALA A 178 13.62 1.71 -8.57
C ALA A 178 14.33 2.72 -9.49
N THR A 179 13.59 3.41 -10.36
CA THR A 179 14.14 4.34 -11.33
C THR A 179 13.82 5.79 -10.96
N ILE A 180 14.43 6.73 -11.70
CA ILE A 180 14.20 8.17 -11.51
C ILE A 180 12.97 8.70 -12.25
N ASP A 181 12.06 7.82 -12.67
CA ASP A 181 10.85 8.19 -13.41
C ASP A 181 9.75 8.82 -12.54
N ALA A 182 10.11 9.39 -11.40
CA ALA A 182 9.15 9.99 -10.48
C ALA A 182 8.26 11.04 -11.15
N GLU A 183 8.84 11.89 -12.00
CA GLU A 183 8.09 12.93 -12.69
C GLU A 183 7.03 12.37 -13.63
N ARG A 184 7.33 11.27 -14.32
CA ARG A 184 6.39 10.63 -15.24
C ARG A 184 5.16 10.10 -14.48
N PHE A 185 5.38 9.42 -13.35
CA PHE A 185 4.29 8.93 -12.53
C PHE A 185 3.50 10.07 -11.88
N ALA A 186 4.19 11.11 -11.41
CA ALA A 186 3.55 12.28 -10.84
C ALA A 186 2.65 12.98 -11.85
N LYS A 187 3.10 13.14 -13.10
CA LYS A 187 2.29 13.73 -14.18
C LYS A 187 1.06 12.87 -14.48
N HIS A 188 1.20 11.55 -14.44
CA HIS A 188 0.08 10.64 -14.69
C HIS A 188 -1.04 10.86 -13.67
N PHE A 189 -0.72 11.09 -12.41
CA PHE A 189 -1.69 11.29 -11.34
C PHE A 189 -2.02 12.75 -11.06
N ALA A 190 -1.34 13.70 -11.71
CA ALA A 190 -1.63 15.10 -11.50
C ALA A 190 -3.04 15.44 -11.99
N LEU A 191 -3.85 15.97 -11.12
CA LEU A 191 -5.18 16.50 -11.42
C LEU A 191 -5.08 18.03 -11.37
N ASP A 192 -5.98 18.74 -12.05
CA ASP A 192 -5.93 20.20 -12.14
C ASP A 192 -5.87 20.87 -10.75
N ASP A 193 -6.52 20.27 -9.76
CA ASP A 193 -6.63 20.84 -8.41
C ASP A 193 -5.82 20.06 -7.35
N VAL A 194 -5.16 18.94 -7.70
CA VAL A 194 -4.50 18.06 -6.75
C VAL A 194 -3.13 17.68 -7.28
N PRO A 195 -2.05 18.27 -6.76
CA PRO A 195 -0.70 17.86 -7.12
C PRO A 195 -0.37 16.47 -6.56
N ALA A 196 0.37 15.72 -7.33
CA ALA A 196 0.90 14.42 -6.90
C ALA A 196 2.25 14.58 -6.20
#